data_6a5d56c557a51ed9fcb7f70a2ceabc02
#
_entry.id   6a5d56c557a51ed9fcb7f70a2ceabc02
#
_cell.length_a   1.000
_cell.length_b   1.000
_cell.length_c   1.000
_cell.angle_alpha   90.00
_cell.angle_beta   90.00
_cell.angle_gamma   90.00
#
_symmetry.space_group_name_H-M   'P 1'
#
loop_
_entity.id
_entity.type
_entity.pdbx_description
1 polymer ?
#
loop_
_entity_poly.entity_id
_entity_poly.type
_entity_poly.pdbx_seq_one_letter_code
_entity_poly.pdbx_strand_id
1 'polypeptide(L)'
;MKKRHILLLVLAVSLLLCSCGEVKIESITLSKNAAELKEGESVTLSAVVAPENATESYGWKSADEGVATVDENGVVTAVAPGNTNILAVSESGKTAACSVTVAAPTAYELLNDAERELFDYMTGTMLKSFYNAPAVRIRKLFNVNDG
;
A
#
# COMPACT_ATOMS: atom_id res chain seq x y z
N MET A 1 -47.31 -34.10 -36.13
CA MET A 1 -47.53 -33.21 -34.92
C MET A 1 -46.56 -33.54 -33.77
N LYS A 2 -46.14 -34.77 -33.53
CA LYS A 2 -45.23 -35.13 -32.39
C LYS A 2 -43.81 -34.55 -32.47
N LYS A 3 -43.24 -34.40 -33.67
CA LYS A 3 -41.84 -33.84 -33.80
C LYS A 3 -41.72 -32.35 -33.44
N ARG A 4 -42.77 -31.54 -33.64
CA ARG A 4 -42.78 -30.10 -33.29
C ARG A 4 -42.80 -29.85 -31.78
N HIS A 5 -43.51 -30.73 -31.03
CA HIS A 5 -43.56 -30.62 -29.59
C HIS A 5 -42.25 -31.04 -28.92
N ILE A 6 -41.56 -32.05 -29.49
CA ILE A 6 -40.24 -32.47 -28.98
C ILE A 6 -39.21 -31.37 -29.21
N LEU A 7 -39.24 -30.68 -30.34
CA LEU A 7 -38.32 -29.57 -30.64
C LEU A 7 -38.51 -28.37 -29.69
N LEU A 8 -39.81 -28.05 -29.39
CA LEU A 8 -40.12 -27.00 -28.44
C LEU A 8 -39.75 -27.37 -27.01
N LEU A 9 -39.86 -28.63 -26.62
CA LEU A 9 -39.48 -29.13 -25.30
C LEU A 9 -37.95 -29.10 -25.10
N VAL A 10 -37.18 -29.47 -26.16
CA VAL A 10 -35.72 -29.39 -26.12
C VAL A 10 -35.25 -27.94 -26.08
N LEU A 11 -35.92 -27.02 -26.78
CA LEU A 11 -35.60 -25.58 -26.73
C LEU A 11 -35.92 -24.99 -25.36
N ALA A 12 -37.04 -25.39 -24.74
CA ALA A 12 -37.45 -24.94 -23.39
C ALA A 12 -36.51 -25.47 -22.30
N VAL A 13 -36.04 -26.71 -22.42
CA VAL A 13 -35.07 -27.31 -21.49
C VAL A 13 -33.68 -26.67 -21.66
N SER A 14 -33.29 -26.30 -22.88
CA SER A 14 -32.03 -25.59 -23.13
C SER A 14 -32.00 -24.17 -22.54
N LEU A 15 -33.14 -23.49 -22.46
CA LEU A 15 -33.24 -22.17 -21.81
C LEU A 15 -33.23 -22.23 -20.27
N LEU A 16 -33.59 -23.38 -19.69
CA LEU A 16 -33.60 -23.56 -18.23
C LEU A 16 -32.22 -23.89 -17.63
N LEU A 17 -31.23 -24.23 -18.47
CA LEU A 17 -29.89 -24.60 -18.01
C LEU A 17 -28.90 -23.41 -17.95
N CYS A 18 -29.33 -22.20 -18.33
CA CYS A 18 -28.50 -21.00 -18.25
C CYS A 18 -28.88 -20.13 -17.03
N SER A 19 -29.16 -20.76 -15.89
CA SER A 19 -29.14 -20.07 -14.60
C SER A 19 -27.70 -20.12 -14.06
N CYS A 20 -26.81 -19.37 -14.69
CA CYS A 20 -25.53 -19.03 -14.08
C CYS A 20 -25.87 -18.06 -12.96
N GLY A 21 -26.15 -18.60 -11.77
CA GLY A 21 -26.33 -17.80 -10.56
C GLY A 21 -25.03 -17.08 -10.29
N GLU A 22 -25.07 -15.75 -10.23
CA GLU A 22 -23.92 -14.94 -9.81
C GLU A 22 -23.51 -15.36 -8.41
N VAL A 23 -22.25 -15.80 -8.26
CA VAL A 23 -21.68 -16.13 -6.97
C VAL A 23 -21.02 -14.87 -6.41
N LYS A 24 -21.65 -14.32 -5.37
CA LYS A 24 -21.21 -13.07 -4.74
C LYS A 24 -19.98 -13.27 -3.87
N ILE A 25 -19.22 -12.20 -3.72
CA ILE A 25 -18.09 -12.13 -2.80
C ILE A 25 -18.64 -12.00 -1.37
N GLU A 26 -18.29 -12.95 -0.51
CA GLU A 26 -18.64 -12.93 0.92
C GLU A 26 -17.60 -12.18 1.75
N SER A 27 -16.31 -12.30 1.39
CA SER A 27 -15.22 -11.59 2.03
C SER A 27 -14.08 -11.30 1.06
N ILE A 28 -13.34 -10.21 1.35
CA ILE A 28 -12.10 -9.83 0.67
C ILE A 28 -11.01 -9.76 1.72
N THR A 29 -9.84 -10.31 1.41
CA THR A 29 -8.64 -10.24 2.26
C THR A 29 -7.49 -9.70 1.44
N LEU A 30 -6.74 -8.73 1.99
CA LEU A 30 -5.58 -8.16 1.34
C LEU A 30 -4.29 -8.86 1.77
N SER A 31 -3.32 -8.90 0.86
CA SER A 31 -1.97 -9.43 1.14
C SER A 31 -1.22 -8.65 2.23
N LYS A 32 -1.58 -7.37 2.41
CA LYS A 32 -1.02 -6.47 3.44
C LYS A 32 -2.12 -5.60 4.04
N ASN A 33 -2.06 -5.38 5.34
CA ASN A 33 -2.96 -4.49 6.06
C ASN A 33 -2.36 -3.08 6.25
N ALA A 34 -1.04 -2.95 6.10
CA ALA A 34 -0.31 -1.69 6.16
C ALA A 34 0.88 -1.72 5.20
N ALA A 35 1.26 -0.54 4.69
CA ALA A 35 2.46 -0.31 3.89
C ALA A 35 3.04 1.07 4.21
N GLU A 36 4.37 1.14 4.26
CA GLU A 36 5.12 2.40 4.38
C GLU A 36 5.90 2.60 3.08
N LEU A 37 5.79 3.77 2.50
CA LEU A 37 6.39 4.13 1.22
C LEU A 37 7.03 5.51 1.34
N LYS A 38 8.03 5.77 0.50
CA LYS A 38 8.51 7.12 0.22
C LYS A 38 7.81 7.66 -1.02
N GLU A 39 7.79 8.97 -1.17
CA GLU A 39 7.26 9.63 -2.37
C GLU A 39 7.89 9.04 -3.64
N GLY A 40 7.05 8.68 -4.61
CA GLY A 40 7.43 8.04 -5.87
C GLY A 40 7.62 6.52 -5.79
N GLU A 41 7.62 5.90 -4.61
CA GLU A 41 7.69 4.45 -4.48
C GLU A 41 6.33 3.80 -4.77
N SER A 42 6.38 2.53 -5.17
CA SER A 42 5.18 1.75 -5.45
C SER A 42 5.22 0.39 -4.76
N VAL A 43 4.04 -0.10 -4.38
CA VAL A 43 3.84 -1.45 -3.82
C VAL A 43 2.62 -2.09 -4.46
N THR A 44 2.72 -3.38 -4.76
CA THR A 44 1.57 -4.15 -5.26
C THR A 44 0.83 -4.79 -4.10
N LEU A 45 -0.48 -4.55 -4.02
CA LEU A 45 -1.42 -5.23 -3.15
C LEU A 45 -2.15 -6.31 -3.94
N SER A 46 -2.36 -7.46 -3.33
CA SER A 46 -3.20 -8.52 -3.88
C SER A 46 -4.43 -8.71 -3.00
N ALA A 47 -5.57 -8.92 -3.62
CA ALA A 47 -6.81 -9.24 -2.93
C ALA A 47 -7.17 -10.72 -3.17
N VAL A 48 -7.55 -11.41 -2.13
CA VAL A 48 -8.10 -12.76 -2.17
C VAL A 48 -9.58 -12.67 -1.80
N VAL A 49 -10.43 -13.18 -2.66
CA VAL A 49 -11.88 -13.19 -2.45
C VAL A 49 -12.35 -14.57 -2.02
N ALA A 50 -13.37 -14.63 -1.20
CA ALA A 50 -14.03 -15.86 -0.84
C ALA A 50 -15.55 -15.74 -1.13
N PRO A 51 -16.19 -16.79 -1.67
CA PRO A 51 -15.56 -18.05 -2.11
C PRO A 51 -14.70 -17.88 -3.38
N GLU A 52 -13.74 -18.79 -3.62
CA GLU A 52 -12.84 -18.73 -4.78
C GLU A 52 -13.57 -18.79 -6.14
N ASN A 53 -14.77 -19.36 -6.15
CA ASN A 53 -15.62 -19.43 -7.34
C ASN A 53 -16.54 -18.21 -7.49
N ALA A 54 -16.29 -17.12 -6.75
CA ALA A 54 -17.04 -15.88 -6.91
C ALA A 54 -16.90 -15.39 -8.37
N THR A 55 -18.02 -14.97 -8.94
CA THR A 55 -18.11 -14.41 -10.30
C THR A 55 -18.29 -12.90 -10.27
N GLU A 56 -18.54 -12.35 -9.08
CA GLU A 56 -18.63 -10.92 -8.81
C GLU A 56 -17.27 -10.25 -8.94
N SER A 57 -17.23 -9.04 -9.50
CA SER A 57 -16.02 -8.23 -9.63
C SER A 57 -15.77 -7.39 -8.37
N TYR A 58 -14.51 -7.01 -8.20
CA TYR A 58 -14.10 -5.98 -7.23
C TYR A 58 -13.17 -4.98 -7.90
N GLY A 59 -13.11 -3.77 -7.35
CA GLY A 59 -12.24 -2.70 -7.81
C GLY A 59 -11.40 -2.12 -6.68
N TRP A 60 -10.35 -1.40 -7.06
CA TRP A 60 -9.48 -0.69 -6.14
C TRP A 60 -9.87 0.78 -6.04
N LYS A 61 -9.71 1.37 -4.86
CA LYS A 61 -9.97 2.79 -4.60
C LYS A 61 -9.02 3.33 -3.56
N SER A 62 -8.46 4.51 -3.80
CA SER A 62 -7.79 5.29 -2.76
C SER A 62 -8.79 6.18 -2.02
N ALA A 63 -8.63 6.32 -0.71
CA ALA A 63 -9.39 7.28 0.08
C ALA A 63 -8.88 8.71 -0.11
N ASP A 64 -7.58 8.87 -0.42
CA ASP A 64 -6.95 10.16 -0.75
C ASP A 64 -5.88 9.94 -1.84
N GLU A 65 -6.23 10.29 -3.07
CA GLU A 65 -5.33 10.18 -4.22
C GLU A 65 -4.20 11.21 -4.21
N GLY A 66 -4.32 12.27 -3.41
CA GLY A 66 -3.24 13.23 -3.18
C GLY A 66 -2.09 12.65 -2.38
N VAL A 67 -2.32 11.61 -1.58
CA VAL A 67 -1.31 10.90 -0.79
C VAL A 67 -0.80 9.66 -1.52
N ALA A 68 -1.70 8.80 -2.01
CA ALA A 68 -1.33 7.64 -2.81
C ALA A 68 -2.45 7.27 -3.78
N THR A 69 -2.10 6.87 -4.99
CA THR A 69 -3.01 6.34 -6.02
C THR A 69 -2.95 4.82 -6.07
N VAL A 70 -3.97 4.20 -6.66
CA VAL A 70 -3.98 2.75 -6.93
C VAL A 70 -4.54 2.50 -8.32
N ASP A 71 -3.95 1.55 -9.05
CA ASP A 71 -4.43 1.12 -10.37
C ASP A 71 -5.34 -0.13 -10.29
N GLU A 72 -5.86 -0.56 -11.44
CA GLU A 72 -6.73 -1.74 -11.57
C GLU A 72 -6.03 -3.05 -11.16
N ASN A 73 -4.69 -3.09 -11.20
CA ASN A 73 -3.88 -4.25 -10.82
C ASN A 73 -3.50 -4.27 -9.34
N GLY A 74 -3.95 -3.26 -8.56
CA GLY A 74 -3.60 -3.10 -7.16
C GLY A 74 -2.20 -2.54 -6.93
N VAL A 75 -1.60 -1.89 -7.93
CA VAL A 75 -0.33 -1.18 -7.78
C VAL A 75 -0.61 0.17 -7.14
N VAL A 76 -0.16 0.33 -5.92
CA VAL A 76 -0.25 1.57 -5.15
C VAL A 76 1.00 2.39 -5.39
N THR A 77 0.85 3.65 -5.76
CA THR A 77 1.96 4.60 -5.97
C THR A 77 1.83 5.77 -5.00
N ALA A 78 2.89 6.02 -4.24
CA ALA A 78 2.98 7.13 -3.31
C ALA A 78 3.14 8.46 -4.06
N VAL A 79 2.29 9.46 -3.76
CA VAL A 79 2.25 10.77 -4.44
C VAL A 79 2.84 11.85 -3.56
N ALA A 80 2.44 11.94 -2.30
CA ALA A 80 2.91 12.95 -1.37
C ALA A 80 2.87 12.43 0.08
N PRO A 81 3.68 13.01 0.98
CA PRO A 81 3.69 12.62 2.40
C PRO A 81 2.31 12.74 3.04
N GLY A 82 1.91 11.70 3.80
CA GLY A 82 0.63 11.64 4.47
C GLY A 82 0.19 10.21 4.77
N ASN A 83 -1.08 10.05 5.17
CA ASN A 83 -1.69 8.77 5.44
C ASN A 83 -2.99 8.64 4.64
N THR A 84 -3.19 7.49 4.00
CA THR A 84 -4.42 7.16 3.30
C THR A 84 -4.75 5.69 3.45
N ASN A 85 -5.98 5.30 3.05
CA ASN A 85 -6.38 3.90 2.98
C ASN A 85 -6.63 3.51 1.52
N ILE A 86 -6.05 2.40 1.11
CA ILE A 86 -6.36 1.76 -0.16
C ILE A 86 -7.40 0.67 0.11
N LEU A 87 -8.47 0.71 -0.64
CA LEU A 87 -9.65 -0.13 -0.47
C LEU A 87 -9.83 -1.05 -1.67
N ALA A 88 -10.05 -2.33 -1.42
CA ALA A 88 -10.65 -3.23 -2.39
C ALA A 88 -12.15 -3.29 -2.09
N VAL A 89 -13.00 -3.03 -3.08
CA VAL A 89 -14.46 -2.92 -2.92
C VAL A 89 -15.15 -3.80 -3.95
N SER A 90 -15.99 -4.74 -3.50
CA SER A 90 -16.84 -5.54 -4.40
C SER A 90 -18.13 -4.81 -4.77
N GLU A 91 -18.78 -5.25 -5.85
CA GLU A 91 -20.07 -4.72 -6.29
C GLU A 91 -21.17 -4.90 -5.22
N SER A 92 -21.11 -5.99 -4.44
CA SER A 92 -22.00 -6.23 -3.30
C SER A 92 -21.68 -5.41 -2.06
N GLY A 93 -20.63 -4.58 -2.09
CA GLY A 93 -20.25 -3.67 -1.01
C GLY A 93 -19.33 -4.28 0.06
N LYS A 94 -18.72 -5.45 -0.20
CA LYS A 94 -17.65 -5.97 0.67
C LYS A 94 -16.38 -5.16 0.47
N THR A 95 -15.69 -4.85 1.56
CA THR A 95 -14.49 -4.02 1.53
C THR A 95 -13.35 -4.63 2.34
N ALA A 96 -12.13 -4.43 1.87
CA ALA A 96 -10.92 -4.65 2.64
C ALA A 96 -10.01 -3.43 2.48
N ALA A 97 -9.29 -3.05 3.53
CA ALA A 97 -8.49 -1.84 3.57
C ALA A 97 -7.03 -2.15 3.92
N CYS A 98 -6.11 -1.43 3.25
CA CYS A 98 -4.70 -1.35 3.60
C CYS A 98 -4.37 0.10 3.95
N SER A 99 -3.83 0.34 5.14
CA SER A 99 -3.33 1.65 5.55
C SER A 99 -1.99 1.93 4.88
N VAL A 100 -1.89 3.04 4.16
CA VAL A 100 -0.66 3.45 3.48
C VAL A 100 -0.15 4.73 4.12
N THR A 101 1.08 4.70 4.60
CA THR A 101 1.80 5.86 5.12
C THR A 101 2.88 6.24 4.13
N VAL A 102 2.84 7.46 3.62
CA VAL A 102 3.91 8.02 2.81
C VAL A 102 4.76 8.92 3.69
N ALA A 103 6.02 8.50 3.90
CA ALA A 103 6.95 9.22 4.75
C ALA A 103 7.40 10.54 4.09
N ALA A 104 7.45 11.61 4.89
CA ALA A 104 8.10 12.83 4.46
C ALA A 104 9.62 12.60 4.31
N PRO A 105 10.28 13.25 3.35
CA PRO A 105 11.74 13.18 3.25
C PRO A 105 12.38 13.75 4.54
N THR A 106 13.44 13.12 4.97
CA THR A 106 14.24 13.63 6.10
C THR A 106 14.99 14.89 5.70
N ALA A 107 15.39 15.70 6.69
CA ALA A 107 16.20 16.89 6.43
C ALA A 107 17.50 16.55 5.65
N TYR A 108 18.08 15.38 5.90
CA TYR A 108 19.27 14.91 5.18
C TYR A 108 18.96 14.56 3.70
N GLU A 109 17.81 13.96 3.42
CA GLU A 109 17.38 13.63 2.05
C GLU A 109 17.11 14.86 1.20
N LEU A 110 16.74 15.98 1.83
CA LEU A 110 16.52 17.27 1.16
C LEU A 110 17.80 18.03 0.79
N LEU A 111 18.95 17.62 1.35
CA LEU A 111 20.24 18.24 1.03
C LEU A 111 20.66 17.86 -0.40
N ASN A 112 21.27 18.81 -1.12
CA ASN A 112 21.96 18.51 -2.37
C ASN A 112 23.28 17.74 -2.09
N ASP A 113 23.92 17.23 -3.14
CA ASP A 113 25.11 16.38 -2.99
C ASP A 113 26.28 17.09 -2.28
N ALA A 114 26.48 18.37 -2.54
CA ALA A 114 27.54 19.14 -1.89
C ALA A 114 27.23 19.40 -0.40
N GLU A 115 25.97 19.65 -0.07
CA GLU A 115 25.53 19.82 1.31
C GLU A 115 25.60 18.51 2.11
N ARG A 116 25.28 17.38 1.47
CA ARG A 116 25.44 16.04 2.07
C ARG A 116 26.89 15.73 2.38
N GLU A 117 27.79 15.99 1.42
CA GLU A 117 29.23 15.77 1.61
C GLU A 117 29.76 16.61 2.77
N LEU A 118 29.36 17.89 2.86
CA LEU A 118 29.72 18.78 3.96
C LEU A 118 29.16 18.30 5.31
N PHE A 119 27.89 17.86 5.33
CA PHE A 119 27.25 17.33 6.53
C PHE A 119 27.96 16.09 7.04
N ASP A 120 28.27 15.14 6.15
CA ASP A 120 28.97 13.89 6.47
C ASP A 120 30.41 14.17 6.95
N TYR A 121 31.10 15.12 6.32
CA TYR A 121 32.43 15.56 6.76
C TYR A 121 32.38 16.17 8.18
N MET A 122 31.43 17.06 8.44
CA MET A 122 31.29 17.71 9.74
C MET A 122 30.92 16.70 10.83
N THR A 123 29.96 15.83 10.61
CA THR A 123 29.55 14.80 11.57
C THR A 123 30.66 13.78 11.81
N GLY A 124 31.32 13.33 10.77
CA GLY A 124 32.45 12.41 10.86
C GLY A 124 33.62 13.03 11.60
N THR A 125 33.94 14.31 11.36
CA THR A 125 35.00 15.03 12.04
C THR A 125 34.67 15.31 13.50
N MET A 126 33.43 15.71 13.78
CA MET A 126 32.96 15.93 15.17
C MET A 126 33.01 14.63 15.98
N LEU A 127 32.47 13.52 15.43
CA LEU A 127 32.51 12.22 16.11
C LEU A 127 33.94 11.76 16.39
N LYS A 128 34.88 11.90 15.43
CA LYS A 128 36.26 11.58 15.63
C LYS A 128 36.92 12.48 16.70
N SER A 129 36.58 13.78 16.71
CA SER A 129 37.07 14.72 17.72
C SER A 129 36.56 14.37 19.12
N PHE A 130 35.29 13.96 19.25
CA PHE A 130 34.76 13.50 20.54
C PHE A 130 35.40 12.19 20.99
N TYR A 131 35.53 11.22 20.10
CA TYR A 131 36.06 9.90 20.44
C TYR A 131 37.52 9.94 20.85
N ASN A 132 38.32 10.83 20.25
CA ASN A 132 39.75 10.99 20.53
C ASN A 132 40.06 12.12 21.54
N ALA A 133 39.07 12.83 22.03
CA ALA A 133 39.28 13.90 23.00
C ALA A 133 39.59 13.34 24.39
N PRO A 134 40.60 13.85 25.09
CA PRO A 134 40.81 13.53 26.50
C PRO A 134 39.54 13.82 27.32
N ALA A 135 39.24 12.97 28.31
CA ALA A 135 38.07 13.08 29.16
C ALA A 135 37.88 14.49 29.77
N VAL A 136 38.95 15.19 30.05
CA VAL A 136 38.94 16.58 30.55
C VAL A 136 38.34 17.55 29.52
N ARG A 137 38.54 17.38 28.22
CA ARG A 137 37.94 18.23 27.18
C ARG A 137 36.45 18.01 27.05
N ILE A 138 36.01 16.77 27.15
CA ILE A 138 34.58 16.39 27.09
C ILE A 138 33.84 17.01 28.26
N ARG A 139 34.39 16.92 29.49
CA ARG A 139 33.80 17.53 30.68
C ARG A 139 33.63 19.06 30.57
N LYS A 140 34.63 19.73 29.99
CA LYS A 140 34.59 21.19 29.79
C LYS A 140 33.54 21.60 28.77
N LEU A 141 33.29 20.79 27.73
CA LEU A 141 32.24 21.06 26.71
C LEU A 141 30.82 20.93 27.30
N PHE A 142 30.59 19.97 28.16
CA PHE A 142 29.28 19.73 28.77
C PHE A 142 29.10 20.38 30.15
N ASN A 143 30.05 21.20 30.61
CA ASN A 143 30.00 21.89 31.91
C ASN A 143 29.67 20.94 33.09
N VAL A 144 30.20 19.71 33.02
CA VAL A 144 30.04 18.74 34.10
C VAL A 144 31.00 19.12 35.23
N ASN A 145 30.47 19.69 36.29
CA ASN A 145 31.23 19.98 37.49
C ASN A 145 31.50 18.66 38.23
N ASP A 146 32.78 18.43 38.55
CA ASP A 146 33.17 17.37 39.47
C ASP A 146 32.71 17.82 40.88
N GLY A 147 31.58 17.27 41.36
CA GLY A 147 31.16 17.40 42.74
C GLY A 147 31.98 16.50 43.68
#